data_7da258bb45c83a067c320de9ca929535
#
_entry.id   7da258bb45c83a067c320de9ca929535
#
_cell.length_a   1.000
_cell.length_b   1.000
_cell.length_c   1.000
_cell.angle_alpha   90.00
_cell.angle_beta   90.00
_cell.angle_gamma   90.00
#
_symmetry.space_group_name_H-M   'P 1'
#
loop_
_entity.id
_entity.type
_entity.pdbx_description
1 polymer ?
#
loop_
_entity_poly.entity_id
_entity_poly.type
_entity_poly.pdbx_seq_one_letter_code
_entity_poly.pdbx_strand_id
1 'polypeptide(L)'
;MEEIWKDIKDYPLYQVSNLGNVRSRNYQYFGGKYRNILYKKKGRMLKQFVDNGYTHVNLSRNGKIKKSRVHRLVATAFLPNPTNLPMVNHKDENKLNNNVDNLEWCTPLYNTRYGTGILRAKINNSYPVLQFTLDGEFVKEWFGANEAARNIGVSPACISMAARGILKTSQKFKWKYKKDYHGSLRFKQP
;
A
#
# COMPACT_ATOMS: atom_id res chain seq x y z
N MET A 1 -1.93 15.73 21.32
CA MET A 1 -3.36 15.79 20.93
C MET A 1 -4.15 14.91 21.87
N GLU A 2 -5.27 15.40 22.39
CA GLU A 2 -6.16 14.62 23.25
C GLU A 2 -6.87 13.55 22.41
N GLU A 3 -7.08 12.36 23.01
CA GLU A 3 -7.76 11.26 22.32
C GLU A 3 -9.27 11.40 22.42
N ILE A 4 -9.92 11.63 21.27
CA ILE A 4 -11.37 11.83 21.13
C ILE A 4 -11.98 10.56 20.52
N TRP A 5 -13.13 10.11 21.08
CA TRP A 5 -13.81 8.90 20.66
C TRP A 5 -15.16 9.20 20.01
N LYS A 6 -15.42 8.62 18.83
CA LYS A 6 -16.70 8.67 18.13
C LYS A 6 -17.26 7.28 17.84
N ASP A 7 -18.58 7.20 17.76
CA ASP A 7 -19.26 5.94 17.43
C ASP A 7 -18.99 5.53 15.99
N ILE A 8 -18.81 4.23 15.77
CA ILE A 8 -18.64 3.69 14.43
C ILE A 8 -20.02 3.52 13.79
N LYS A 9 -20.23 4.19 12.65
CA LYS A 9 -21.46 4.07 11.85
C LYS A 9 -21.81 2.58 11.63
N ASP A 10 -23.05 2.23 11.84
CA ASP A 10 -23.59 0.88 11.74
C ASP A 10 -23.09 -0.13 12.80
N TYR A 11 -22.23 0.27 13.73
CA TYR A 11 -21.68 -0.56 14.79
C TYR A 11 -21.77 0.12 16.17
N PRO A 12 -22.99 0.30 16.75
CA PRO A 12 -23.23 1.13 17.93
C PRO A 12 -22.51 0.64 19.20
N LEU A 13 -22.05 -0.61 19.21
CA LEU A 13 -21.28 -1.16 20.33
C LEU A 13 -19.77 -0.85 20.25
N TYR A 14 -19.33 -0.09 19.25
CA TYR A 14 -17.92 0.18 19.02
C TYR A 14 -17.67 1.68 18.79
N GLN A 15 -16.50 2.10 19.21
CA GLN A 15 -15.98 3.46 19.00
C GLN A 15 -14.61 3.42 18.36
N VAL A 16 -14.31 4.44 17.58
CA VAL A 16 -12.98 4.70 17.02
C VAL A 16 -12.48 6.05 17.52
N SER A 17 -11.18 6.16 17.79
CA SER A 17 -10.56 7.41 18.18
C SER A 17 -9.94 8.16 16.99
N ASN A 18 -9.70 9.46 17.18
CA ASN A 18 -8.93 10.31 16.26
C ASN A 18 -7.47 9.84 16.09
N LEU A 19 -6.94 9.02 17.01
CA LEU A 19 -5.61 8.44 16.94
C LEU A 19 -5.57 7.05 16.27
N GLY A 20 -6.73 6.54 15.82
CA GLY A 20 -6.83 5.23 15.17
C GLY A 20 -6.99 4.05 16.11
N ASN A 21 -7.29 4.27 17.39
CA ASN A 21 -7.65 3.20 18.31
C ASN A 21 -9.11 2.80 18.16
N VAL A 22 -9.43 1.55 18.44
CA VAL A 22 -10.81 1.03 18.39
C VAL A 22 -11.15 0.31 19.68
N ARG A 23 -12.32 0.60 20.25
CA ARG A 23 -12.81 -0.06 21.48
C ARG A 23 -14.26 -0.49 21.37
N SER A 24 -14.65 -1.50 22.12
CA SER A 24 -16.06 -1.80 22.39
C SER A 24 -16.57 -0.97 23.56
N ARG A 25 -17.87 -0.67 23.56
CA ARG A 25 -18.57 -0.08 24.71
C ARG A 25 -18.93 -1.14 25.75
N ASN A 26 -19.32 -0.69 26.93
CA ASN A 26 -20.06 -1.53 27.86
C ASN A 26 -21.42 -1.86 27.24
N TYR A 27 -21.84 -3.09 27.30
CA TYR A 27 -23.17 -3.47 26.84
C TYR A 27 -23.75 -4.65 27.65
N GLN A 28 -25.04 -4.77 27.55
CA GLN A 28 -25.79 -5.85 28.20
C GLN A 28 -26.55 -6.64 27.13
N TYR A 29 -26.71 -7.91 27.34
CA TYR A 29 -27.52 -8.76 26.47
C TYR A 29 -28.16 -9.91 27.26
N PHE A 30 -29.32 -10.35 26.83
CA PHE A 30 -29.94 -11.54 27.35
C PHE A 30 -29.44 -12.79 26.62
N GLY A 31 -29.00 -13.79 27.38
CA GLY A 31 -28.45 -15.05 26.87
C GLY A 31 -28.89 -16.23 27.70
N GLY A 32 -28.23 -17.38 27.53
CA GLY A 32 -28.62 -18.66 28.12
C GLY A 32 -29.64 -19.42 27.25
N LYS A 33 -29.95 -20.66 27.64
CA LYS A 33 -30.83 -21.57 26.88
C LYS A 33 -32.19 -20.93 26.54
N TYR A 34 -32.75 -20.15 27.47
CA TYR A 34 -34.04 -19.49 27.33
C TYR A 34 -33.92 -17.96 27.14
N ARG A 35 -32.71 -17.41 26.93
CA ARG A 35 -32.43 -15.97 26.81
C ARG A 35 -32.95 -15.12 27.96
N ASN A 36 -33.00 -15.66 29.17
CA ASN A 36 -33.53 -15.02 30.38
C ASN A 36 -32.43 -14.54 31.35
N ILE A 37 -31.16 -14.79 31.03
CA ILE A 37 -30.02 -14.37 31.85
C ILE A 37 -29.44 -13.10 31.29
N LEU A 38 -29.37 -12.04 32.10
CA LEU A 38 -28.75 -10.77 31.73
C LEU A 38 -27.26 -10.82 31.92
N TYR A 39 -26.51 -10.77 30.83
CA TYR A 39 -25.06 -10.68 30.83
C TYR A 39 -24.64 -9.22 30.66
N LYS A 40 -23.65 -8.80 31.46
CA LYS A 40 -22.99 -7.49 31.34
C LYS A 40 -21.59 -7.71 30.79
N LYS A 41 -21.24 -7.04 29.70
CA LYS A 41 -19.87 -7.03 29.16
C LYS A 41 -19.26 -5.65 29.29
N LYS A 42 -18.06 -5.61 29.88
CA LYS A 42 -17.25 -4.39 29.98
C LYS A 42 -16.59 -4.12 28.61
N GLY A 43 -16.60 -2.87 28.20
CA GLY A 43 -15.91 -2.42 27.01
C GLY A 43 -14.38 -2.63 27.13
N ARG A 44 -13.75 -2.86 26.00
CA ARG A 44 -12.31 -3.10 25.92
C ARG A 44 -11.72 -2.56 24.62
N MET A 45 -10.42 -2.28 24.62
CA MET A 45 -9.67 -2.03 23.39
C MET A 45 -9.70 -3.29 22.51
N LEU A 46 -9.91 -3.11 21.21
CA LEU A 46 -9.88 -4.21 20.25
C LEU A 46 -8.45 -4.46 19.77
N LYS A 47 -8.10 -5.73 19.65
CA LYS A 47 -6.84 -6.14 19.02
C LYS A 47 -6.87 -5.75 17.55
N GLN A 48 -5.90 -4.95 17.15
CA GLN A 48 -5.66 -4.59 15.76
C GLN A 48 -4.59 -5.52 15.14
N PHE A 49 -4.67 -5.72 13.83
CA PHE A 49 -3.71 -6.54 13.09
C PHE A 49 -3.45 -5.94 11.71
N VAL A 50 -2.30 -6.25 11.15
CA VAL A 50 -1.90 -5.78 9.82
C VAL A 50 -2.24 -6.83 8.78
N ASP A 51 -2.90 -6.39 7.70
CA ASP A 51 -3.19 -7.21 6.53
C ASP A 51 -3.06 -6.38 5.26
N ASN A 52 -2.31 -6.88 4.26
CA ASN A 52 -1.98 -6.15 3.03
C ASN A 52 -1.41 -4.74 3.28
N GLY A 53 -0.63 -4.61 4.36
CA GLY A 53 0.01 -3.36 4.76
C GLY A 53 -0.92 -2.35 5.44
N TYR A 54 -2.19 -2.67 5.70
CA TYR A 54 -3.14 -1.81 6.42
C TYR A 54 -3.50 -2.38 7.78
N THR A 55 -3.76 -1.46 8.73
CA THR A 55 -4.30 -1.84 10.04
C THR A 55 -5.79 -2.18 9.93
N HIS A 56 -6.16 -3.32 10.47
CA HIS A 56 -7.53 -3.84 10.50
C HIS A 56 -8.00 -4.15 11.91
N VAL A 57 -9.32 -4.20 12.06
CA VAL A 57 -10.02 -4.64 13.26
C VAL A 57 -11.24 -5.47 12.86
N ASN A 58 -11.61 -6.44 13.69
CA ASN A 58 -12.83 -7.22 13.53
C ASN A 58 -13.97 -6.60 14.34
N LEU A 59 -15.03 -6.19 13.66
CA LEU A 59 -16.27 -5.70 14.26
C LEU A 59 -17.36 -6.75 14.11
N SER A 60 -18.14 -6.96 15.18
CA SER A 60 -19.23 -7.92 15.17
C SER A 60 -20.58 -7.20 15.25
N ARG A 61 -21.53 -7.60 14.41
CA ARG A 61 -22.92 -7.13 14.45
C ARG A 61 -23.84 -8.27 14.08
N ASN A 62 -24.85 -8.54 14.91
CA ASN A 62 -25.85 -9.61 14.68
C ASN A 62 -25.21 -10.99 14.42
N GLY A 63 -24.18 -11.34 15.19
CA GLY A 63 -23.45 -12.60 15.04
C GLY A 63 -22.47 -12.67 13.85
N LYS A 64 -22.48 -11.68 12.97
CA LYS A 64 -21.57 -11.62 11.82
C LYS A 64 -20.34 -10.77 12.13
N ILE A 65 -19.17 -11.26 11.76
CA ILE A 65 -17.89 -10.55 11.92
C ILE A 65 -17.51 -9.91 10.59
N LYS A 66 -17.14 -8.62 10.63
CA LYS A 66 -16.61 -7.89 9.47
C LYS A 66 -15.21 -7.37 9.78
N LYS A 67 -14.25 -7.75 8.95
CA LYS A 67 -12.92 -7.15 8.94
C LYS A 67 -13.00 -5.73 8.37
N SER A 68 -12.59 -4.74 9.14
CA SER A 68 -12.70 -3.32 8.79
C SER A 68 -11.33 -2.65 8.86
N ARG A 69 -11.03 -1.80 7.88
CA ARG A 69 -9.79 -1.01 7.85
C ARG A 69 -9.90 0.18 8.79
N VAL A 70 -8.94 0.33 9.70
CA VAL A 70 -8.97 1.38 10.75
C VAL A 70 -8.99 2.78 10.14
N HIS A 71 -8.14 3.11 9.16
CA HIS A 71 -8.15 4.43 8.52
C HIS A 71 -9.52 4.83 7.95
N ARG A 72 -10.29 3.86 7.42
CA ARG A 72 -11.64 4.15 6.92
C ARG A 72 -12.62 4.42 8.05
N LEU A 73 -12.49 3.72 9.18
CA LEU A 73 -13.32 4.00 10.36
C LEU A 73 -13.04 5.40 10.90
N VAL A 74 -11.77 5.78 11.02
CA VAL A 74 -11.36 7.12 11.44
C VAL A 74 -11.87 8.19 10.47
N ALA A 75 -11.60 8.03 9.17
CA ALA A 75 -12.03 9.00 8.17
C ALA A 75 -13.56 9.17 8.16
N THR A 76 -14.32 8.07 8.24
CA THR A 76 -15.79 8.13 8.29
C THR A 76 -16.31 8.83 9.54
N ALA A 77 -15.65 8.66 10.69
CA ALA A 77 -16.09 9.25 11.95
C ALA A 77 -15.68 10.71 12.12
N PHE A 78 -14.55 11.11 11.58
CA PHE A 78 -13.93 12.41 11.91
C PHE A 78 -13.82 13.37 10.74
N LEU A 79 -13.72 12.92 9.50
CA LEU A 79 -13.51 13.78 8.34
C LEU A 79 -14.80 13.97 7.54
N PRO A 80 -15.19 15.22 7.25
CA PRO A 80 -16.33 15.49 6.37
C PRO A 80 -16.04 14.98 4.96
N ASN A 81 -17.05 14.41 4.31
CA ASN A 81 -16.97 13.93 2.93
C ASN A 81 -18.21 14.33 2.12
N PRO A 82 -18.44 15.63 1.89
CA PRO A 82 -19.65 16.13 1.23
C PRO A 82 -19.77 15.70 -0.23
N THR A 83 -18.65 15.41 -0.89
CA THR A 83 -18.60 14.98 -2.29
C THR A 83 -18.52 13.46 -2.46
N ASN A 84 -18.70 12.69 -1.38
CA ASN A 84 -18.67 11.23 -1.38
C ASN A 84 -17.42 10.62 -2.06
N LEU A 85 -16.24 11.17 -1.80
CA LEU A 85 -14.99 10.66 -2.32
C LEU A 85 -14.74 9.22 -1.83
N PRO A 86 -14.37 8.28 -2.72
CA PRO A 86 -14.37 6.86 -2.40
C PRO A 86 -13.13 6.36 -1.68
N MET A 87 -12.01 7.10 -1.74
CA MET A 87 -10.71 6.66 -1.21
C MET A 87 -10.31 7.49 0.01
N VAL A 88 -9.50 6.86 0.88
CA VAL A 88 -8.81 7.54 1.97
C VAL A 88 -7.32 7.40 1.73
N ASN A 89 -6.62 8.52 1.65
CA ASN A 89 -5.17 8.62 1.51
C ASN A 89 -4.50 8.84 2.87
N HIS A 90 -3.26 8.33 3.02
CA HIS A 90 -2.36 8.66 4.12
C HIS A 90 -1.37 9.71 3.63
N LYS A 91 -1.40 10.91 4.21
CA LYS A 91 -0.57 12.06 3.77
C LYS A 91 0.93 11.79 3.88
N ASP A 92 1.35 11.01 4.87
CA ASP A 92 2.75 10.58 5.07
C ASP A 92 3.13 9.30 4.31
N GLU A 93 2.21 8.75 3.50
CA GLU A 93 2.33 7.46 2.80
C GLU A 93 2.48 6.23 3.73
N ASN A 94 2.43 6.40 5.05
CA ASN A 94 2.49 5.33 6.03
C ASN A 94 1.08 4.77 6.33
N LYS A 95 0.76 3.62 5.77
CA LYS A 95 -0.54 2.95 5.91
C LYS A 95 -0.87 2.50 7.35
N LEU A 96 0.07 2.56 8.25
CA LEU A 96 -0.10 2.20 9.66
C LEU A 96 -0.40 3.42 10.53
N ASN A 97 -0.12 4.63 10.06
CA ASN A 97 -0.42 5.87 10.76
C ASN A 97 -1.87 6.30 10.49
N ASN A 98 -2.78 5.83 11.33
CA ASN A 98 -4.21 6.06 11.18
C ASN A 98 -4.73 7.28 11.99
N ASN A 99 -3.84 8.20 12.38
CA ASN A 99 -4.22 9.47 13.00
C ASN A 99 -5.06 10.30 12.02
N VAL A 100 -6.12 10.95 12.52
CA VAL A 100 -7.05 11.73 11.70
C VAL A 100 -6.35 12.83 10.91
N ASP A 101 -5.32 13.47 11.47
CA ASP A 101 -4.57 14.56 10.81
C ASP A 101 -3.76 14.05 9.62
N ASN A 102 -3.43 12.76 9.62
CA ASN A 102 -2.71 12.10 8.53
C ASN A 102 -3.63 11.59 7.42
N LEU A 103 -4.94 11.65 7.58
CA LEU A 103 -5.90 11.08 6.64
C LEU A 103 -6.62 12.18 5.85
N GLU A 104 -6.98 11.86 4.62
CA GLU A 104 -7.83 12.71 3.77
C GLU A 104 -8.69 11.85 2.83
N TRP A 105 -9.90 12.35 2.51
CA TRP A 105 -10.71 11.76 1.45
C TRP A 105 -10.19 12.21 0.08
N CYS A 106 -10.14 11.28 -0.88
CA CYS A 106 -9.61 11.59 -2.20
C CYS A 106 -10.23 10.75 -3.32
N THR A 107 -9.94 11.13 -4.57
CA THR A 107 -10.29 10.35 -5.76
C THR A 107 -9.29 9.20 -5.96
N PRO A 108 -9.66 8.12 -6.69
CA PRO A 108 -8.72 7.05 -7.05
C PRO A 108 -7.50 7.55 -7.82
N LEU A 109 -7.72 8.51 -8.74
CA LEU A 109 -6.64 9.11 -9.54
C LEU A 109 -5.63 9.87 -8.67
N TYR A 110 -6.14 10.70 -7.74
CA TYR A 110 -5.30 11.42 -6.78
C TYR A 110 -4.48 10.43 -5.93
N ASN A 111 -5.14 9.43 -5.34
CA ASN A 111 -4.48 8.45 -4.49
C ASN A 111 -3.37 7.66 -5.22
N THR A 112 -3.59 7.34 -6.51
CA THR A 112 -2.58 6.64 -7.31
C THR A 112 -1.37 7.52 -7.63
N ARG A 113 -1.59 8.82 -7.80
CA ARG A 113 -0.54 9.79 -8.18
C ARG A 113 0.14 10.43 -6.98
N TYR A 114 -0.40 10.26 -5.78
CA TYR A 114 0.07 10.91 -4.57
C TYR A 114 1.49 10.46 -4.20
N GLY A 115 2.30 11.43 -3.74
CA GLY A 115 3.65 11.19 -3.26
C GLY A 115 4.52 10.38 -4.21
N THR A 116 5.06 9.29 -3.72
CA THR A 116 5.94 8.38 -4.50
C THR A 116 5.15 7.32 -5.29
N GLY A 117 3.82 7.38 -5.36
CA GLY A 117 2.96 6.35 -5.97
C GLY A 117 3.33 6.03 -7.42
N ILE A 118 3.53 7.06 -8.26
CA ILE A 118 3.94 6.88 -9.66
C ILE A 118 5.34 6.26 -9.75
N LEU A 119 6.27 6.71 -8.91
CA LEU A 119 7.64 6.19 -8.89
C LEU A 119 7.65 4.72 -8.48
N ARG A 120 6.93 4.37 -7.40
CA ARG A 120 6.77 2.96 -6.95
C ARG A 120 6.16 2.09 -8.04
N ALA A 121 5.11 2.56 -8.72
CA ALA A 121 4.50 1.82 -9.83
C ALA A 121 5.48 1.61 -10.99
N LYS A 122 6.29 2.61 -11.33
CA LYS A 122 7.34 2.48 -12.35
C LYS A 122 8.39 1.45 -11.94
N ILE A 123 8.87 1.49 -10.68
CA ILE A 123 9.86 0.55 -10.16
C ILE A 123 9.30 -0.88 -10.15
N ASN A 124 8.09 -1.07 -9.61
CA ASN A 124 7.46 -2.40 -9.51
C ASN A 124 7.13 -3.03 -10.87
N ASN A 125 6.86 -2.20 -11.89
CA ASN A 125 6.54 -2.66 -13.24
C ASN A 125 7.75 -2.66 -14.18
N SER A 126 8.93 -2.23 -13.72
CA SER A 126 10.15 -2.27 -14.51
C SER A 126 11.02 -3.47 -14.10
N TYR A 127 11.56 -4.12 -15.11
CA TYR A 127 12.63 -5.09 -14.92
C TYR A 127 13.95 -4.36 -15.14
N PRO A 128 14.80 -4.17 -14.11
CA PRO A 128 16.10 -3.52 -14.27
C PRO A 128 16.92 -4.23 -15.33
N VAL A 129 17.56 -3.44 -16.19
CA VAL A 129 18.45 -3.94 -17.23
C VAL A 129 19.87 -3.46 -16.99
N LEU A 130 20.82 -4.35 -17.23
CA LEU A 130 22.26 -4.10 -17.16
C LEU A 130 22.79 -3.86 -18.57
N GLN A 131 23.55 -2.80 -18.74
CA GLN A 131 24.23 -2.43 -19.96
C GLN A 131 25.70 -2.84 -19.87
N PHE A 132 26.22 -3.46 -20.93
CA PHE A 132 27.61 -3.89 -21.03
C PHE A 132 28.21 -3.44 -22.37
N THR A 133 29.53 -3.19 -22.41
CA THR A 133 30.25 -3.05 -23.65
C THR A 133 30.17 -4.33 -24.49
N LEU A 134 30.68 -4.28 -25.75
CA LEU A 134 30.77 -5.47 -26.59
C LEU A 134 31.72 -6.51 -26.00
N ASP A 135 32.75 -6.07 -25.26
CA ASP A 135 33.71 -6.94 -24.58
C ASP A 135 33.21 -7.52 -23.27
N GLY A 136 32.00 -7.06 -22.80
CA GLY A 136 31.34 -7.60 -21.63
C GLY A 136 31.65 -6.85 -20.33
N GLU A 137 32.26 -5.67 -20.38
CA GLU A 137 32.44 -4.80 -19.24
C GLU A 137 31.12 -4.11 -18.85
N PHE A 138 30.84 -4.03 -17.55
CA PHE A 138 29.66 -3.36 -17.04
C PHE A 138 29.76 -1.84 -17.22
N VAL A 139 28.69 -1.26 -17.79
CA VAL A 139 28.59 0.19 -18.02
C VAL A 139 27.66 0.83 -16.99
N LYS A 140 26.42 0.35 -16.92
CA LYS A 140 25.40 0.96 -16.07
C LYS A 140 24.21 0.03 -15.83
N GLU A 141 23.56 0.21 -14.67
CA GLU A 141 22.25 -0.33 -14.37
C GLU A 141 21.17 0.73 -14.65
N TRP A 142 20.11 0.31 -15.31
CA TRP A 142 18.92 1.13 -15.61
C TRP A 142 17.71 0.55 -14.91
N PHE A 143 16.77 1.38 -14.44
CA PHE A 143 15.53 0.92 -13.82
C PHE A 143 14.68 0.03 -14.74
N GLY A 144 14.87 0.14 -16.06
CA GLY A 144 14.22 -0.69 -17.04
C GLY A 144 14.52 -0.29 -18.47
N ALA A 145 14.10 -1.14 -19.43
CA ALA A 145 14.35 -0.91 -20.85
C ALA A 145 13.78 0.43 -21.37
N ASN A 146 12.66 0.90 -20.82
CA ASN A 146 12.04 2.18 -21.20
C ASN A 146 12.91 3.39 -20.84
N GLU A 147 13.57 3.36 -19.68
CA GLU A 147 14.47 4.44 -19.26
C GLU A 147 15.75 4.42 -20.08
N ALA A 148 16.39 3.26 -20.20
CA ALA A 148 17.57 3.09 -21.01
C ALA A 148 17.34 3.55 -22.46
N ALA A 149 16.22 3.16 -23.05
CA ALA A 149 15.85 3.51 -24.43
C ALA A 149 15.72 5.02 -24.64
N ARG A 150 15.06 5.73 -23.72
CA ARG A 150 14.93 7.20 -23.78
C ARG A 150 16.27 7.92 -23.70
N ASN A 151 17.19 7.42 -22.86
CA ASN A 151 18.50 8.04 -22.69
C ASN A 151 19.43 7.78 -23.88
N ILE A 152 19.26 6.65 -24.57
CA ILE A 152 20.13 6.22 -25.68
C ILE A 152 19.51 6.57 -27.04
N GLY A 153 18.25 6.99 -27.09
CA GLY A 153 17.57 7.39 -28.32
C GLY A 153 17.11 6.20 -29.17
N VAL A 154 16.61 5.12 -28.54
CA VAL A 154 16.14 3.92 -29.26
C VAL A 154 14.76 3.46 -28.80
N SER A 155 14.17 2.53 -29.53
CA SER A 155 12.94 1.87 -29.08
C SER A 155 13.20 0.98 -27.86
N PRO A 156 12.33 1.02 -26.82
CA PRO A 156 12.40 0.09 -25.69
C PRO A 156 12.39 -1.39 -26.09
N ALA A 157 11.75 -1.72 -27.20
CA ALA A 157 11.70 -3.08 -27.73
C ALA A 157 13.10 -3.58 -28.10
N CYS A 158 13.97 -2.75 -28.70
CA CYS A 158 15.33 -3.13 -29.08
C CYS A 158 16.16 -3.53 -27.87
N ILE A 159 16.09 -2.77 -26.75
CA ILE A 159 16.77 -3.11 -25.51
C ILE A 159 16.19 -4.38 -24.88
N SER A 160 14.86 -4.49 -24.83
CA SER A 160 14.20 -5.69 -24.28
C SER A 160 14.51 -6.96 -25.08
N MET A 161 14.60 -6.86 -26.39
CA MET A 161 14.97 -7.99 -27.27
C MET A 161 16.44 -8.39 -27.07
N ALA A 162 17.33 -7.40 -26.95
CA ALA A 162 18.73 -7.66 -26.64
C ALA A 162 18.91 -8.27 -25.24
N ALA A 163 18.17 -7.77 -24.23
CA ALA A 163 18.24 -8.30 -22.86
C ALA A 163 17.71 -9.73 -22.73
N ARG A 164 16.78 -10.13 -23.60
CA ARG A 164 16.27 -11.51 -23.72
C ARG A 164 17.16 -12.42 -24.61
N GLY A 165 18.19 -11.87 -25.26
CA GLY A 165 19.05 -12.61 -26.15
C GLY A 165 18.48 -12.85 -27.55
N ILE A 166 17.35 -12.24 -27.92
CA ILE A 166 16.76 -12.29 -29.26
C ILE A 166 17.64 -11.50 -30.24
N LEU A 167 18.15 -10.35 -29.82
CA LEU A 167 19.18 -9.59 -30.52
C LEU A 167 20.51 -9.77 -29.79
N LYS A 168 21.61 -9.86 -30.54
CA LYS A 168 22.96 -9.94 -29.96
C LYS A 168 23.32 -8.66 -29.21
N THR A 169 22.92 -7.51 -29.74
CA THR A 169 23.25 -6.18 -29.23
C THR A 169 22.12 -5.17 -29.56
N SER A 170 22.10 -4.06 -28.84
CA SER A 170 21.36 -2.85 -29.21
C SER A 170 22.25 -1.63 -28.97
N GLN A 171 22.41 -0.75 -29.98
CA GLN A 171 23.27 0.44 -29.96
C GLN A 171 24.71 0.16 -29.51
N LYS A 172 25.32 -0.90 -30.10
CA LYS A 172 26.67 -1.37 -29.79
C LYS A 172 26.90 -1.76 -28.32
N PHE A 173 25.84 -2.08 -27.57
CA PHE A 173 25.90 -2.59 -26.21
C PHE A 173 25.24 -3.95 -26.13
N LYS A 174 25.74 -4.80 -25.20
CA LYS A 174 25.09 -6.01 -24.74
C LYS A 174 24.16 -5.67 -23.57
N TRP A 175 23.04 -6.37 -23.48
CA TRP A 175 22.01 -6.11 -22.47
C TRP A 175 21.63 -7.40 -21.77
N LYS A 176 21.36 -7.34 -20.48
CA LYS A 176 20.79 -8.44 -19.69
C LYS A 176 19.78 -7.89 -18.69
N TYR A 177 18.70 -8.62 -18.42
CA TYR A 177 17.92 -8.32 -17.25
C TYR A 177 18.72 -8.66 -15.99
N LYS A 178 18.66 -7.78 -14.97
CA LYS A 178 19.40 -7.96 -13.71
C LYS A 178 19.04 -9.30 -13.04
N LYS A 179 17.77 -9.71 -13.09
CA LYS A 179 17.28 -10.98 -12.55
C LYS A 179 17.91 -12.22 -13.22
N ASP A 180 18.34 -12.09 -14.48
CA ASP A 180 18.86 -13.20 -15.28
C ASP A 180 20.41 -13.15 -15.36
N TYR A 181 21.04 -12.23 -14.61
CA TYR A 181 22.48 -12.06 -14.58
C TYR A 181 23.08 -12.68 -13.30
N HIS A 182 23.87 -13.74 -13.45
CA HIS A 182 24.49 -14.48 -12.34
C HIS A 182 26.03 -14.26 -12.28
N GLY A 183 26.58 -13.34 -13.07
CA GLY A 183 28.01 -13.04 -13.10
C GLY A 183 28.43 -11.95 -12.12
N SER A 184 29.73 -11.83 -11.85
CA SER A 184 30.30 -10.69 -11.16
C SER A 184 30.37 -9.49 -12.11
N LEU A 185 29.95 -8.30 -11.64
CA LEU A 185 30.04 -7.07 -12.43
C LEU A 185 31.51 -6.65 -12.51
N ARG A 186 32.09 -6.73 -13.70
CA ARG A 186 33.44 -6.17 -13.97
C ARG A 186 33.24 -4.75 -14.46
N PHE A 187 33.70 -3.79 -13.69
CA PHE A 187 33.66 -2.38 -14.05
C PHE A 187 34.79 -2.06 -15.05
N LYS A 188 34.50 -1.16 -15.98
CA LYS A 188 35.53 -0.57 -16.82
C LYS A 188 36.50 0.15 -15.89
N GLN A 189 37.80 -0.26 -15.93
CA GLN A 189 38.84 0.49 -15.25
C GLN A 189 39.02 1.83 -15.99
N PRO A 190 39.23 2.94 -15.23
CA PRO A 190 39.41 4.26 -15.82
C PRO A 190 40.64 4.34 -16.77
#